data_d5e1d7f24235276ebc4052ebcb6c0950
#
_entry.id   d5e1d7f24235276ebc4052ebcb6c0950
#
_cell.length_a   1.000
_cell.length_b   1.000
_cell.length_c   1.000
_cell.angle_alpha   90.00
_cell.angle_beta   90.00
_cell.angle_gamma   90.00
#
_symmetry.space_group_name_H-M   'P 1'
#
loop_
_entity.id
_entity.type
_entity.pdbx_description
1 polymer ?
#
loop_
_entity_poly.entity_id
_entity_poly.type
_entity_poly.pdbx_seq_one_letter_code
_entity_poly.pdbx_strand_id
1 'polypeptide(L)'
;MMKRSLLSTFVAVCALQMSAQPQGGFGGFGGFQQQAKLETSQEWKDVNYAGDDKAFHTCDIYLPKQEKASYPVVIHIYGSAWFSNSSKGAADLGTIVKALLNAGYAVVCPNHRSSMDAKWPAQIHDIRAVIRFVRGEAKKYKFDTSFIATSGFSSGGHLSSVAATTSGVKQTKVGTVDIDLEGNLGAYTKEASTVNAACDWSGPVDLTAMDCGEGMKMGENSPEDVLLDSKLSKEPDKYKSLSATYYVNKKNPPIIIFHGEKDNVVPCCQGKMFYEKLVAAGVKTEATFVPEGGHGMGMYSEENLQKMVNFLNGVRGK
;
A
#
# COMPACT_ATOMS: atom_id res chain seq x y z
N MET A 1 9.16 -33.27 -2.36
CA MET A 1 8.95 -32.79 -3.73
C MET A 1 7.52 -32.30 -4.05
N MET A 2 6.54 -32.42 -3.13
CA MET A 2 5.13 -32.03 -3.36
C MET A 2 4.77 -30.58 -2.97
N LYS A 3 5.63 -29.86 -2.24
CA LYS A 3 5.32 -28.49 -1.75
C LYS A 3 5.37 -27.38 -2.83
N ARG A 4 6.05 -27.61 -3.96
CA ARG A 4 6.16 -26.57 -5.03
C ARG A 4 4.92 -26.47 -5.93
N SER A 5 4.13 -27.53 -6.08
CA SER A 5 2.96 -27.55 -6.97
C SER A 5 1.75 -26.77 -6.41
N LEU A 6 1.52 -26.83 -5.09
CA LEU A 6 0.39 -26.14 -4.44
C LEU A 6 0.59 -24.61 -4.34
N LEU A 7 1.83 -24.17 -4.17
CA LEU A 7 2.14 -22.74 -4.11
C LEU A 7 1.96 -22.04 -5.47
N SER A 8 2.34 -22.74 -6.57
CA SER A 8 2.16 -22.21 -7.93
C SER A 8 0.68 -22.04 -8.30
N THR A 9 -0.19 -22.92 -7.82
CA THR A 9 -1.65 -22.84 -8.09
C THR A 9 -2.30 -21.71 -7.31
N PHE A 10 -1.85 -21.42 -6.09
CA PHE A 10 -2.41 -20.34 -5.27
C PHE A 10 -1.99 -18.96 -5.77
N VAL A 11 -0.72 -18.79 -6.16
CA VAL A 11 -0.23 -17.55 -6.79
C VAL A 11 -0.97 -17.26 -8.10
N ALA A 12 -1.26 -18.31 -8.90
CA ALA A 12 -2.02 -18.17 -10.13
C ALA A 12 -3.48 -17.73 -9.88
N VAL A 13 -4.12 -18.21 -8.81
CA VAL A 13 -5.50 -17.85 -8.48
C VAL A 13 -5.60 -16.39 -8.00
N CYS A 14 -4.69 -15.93 -7.12
CA CYS A 14 -4.67 -14.53 -6.72
C CYS A 14 -4.29 -13.57 -7.86
N ALA A 15 -3.34 -13.96 -8.71
CA ALA A 15 -2.96 -13.17 -9.88
C ALA A 15 -4.07 -13.15 -10.95
N LEU A 16 -4.77 -14.27 -11.17
CA LEU A 16 -5.89 -14.36 -12.11
C LEU A 16 -7.12 -13.57 -11.66
N GLN A 17 -7.40 -13.48 -10.36
CA GLN A 17 -8.51 -12.68 -9.84
C GLN A 17 -8.22 -11.18 -9.88
N MET A 18 -6.96 -10.76 -9.85
CA MET A 18 -6.55 -9.37 -10.05
C MET A 18 -6.60 -8.93 -11.52
N SER A 19 -6.58 -9.86 -12.48
CA SER A 19 -6.62 -9.57 -13.92
C SER A 19 -7.98 -9.83 -14.58
N ALA A 20 -8.93 -10.46 -13.90
CA ALA A 20 -10.24 -10.78 -14.45
C ALA A 20 -11.23 -9.61 -14.31
N GLN A 21 -11.20 -8.67 -15.25
CA GLN A 21 -12.39 -7.90 -15.55
C GLN A 21 -13.41 -8.81 -16.26
N PRO A 22 -14.70 -8.81 -15.87
CA PRO A 22 -15.70 -9.57 -16.61
C PRO A 22 -15.85 -8.99 -17.99
N GLN A 23 -15.41 -9.71 -19.01
CA GLN A 23 -15.78 -9.45 -20.38
C GLN A 23 -17.22 -9.91 -20.58
N GLY A 24 -18.16 -8.98 -20.53
CA GLY A 24 -19.47 -9.18 -21.12
C GLY A 24 -19.38 -8.94 -22.63
N GLY A 25 -19.68 -9.98 -23.44
CA GLY A 25 -19.89 -9.82 -24.86
C GLY A 25 -18.91 -10.58 -25.76
N PHE A 26 -19.41 -11.56 -26.46
CA PHE A 26 -18.82 -12.29 -27.58
C PHE A 26 -18.11 -11.37 -28.58
N GLY A 27 -16.87 -11.66 -28.93
CA GLY A 27 -16.19 -11.05 -30.09
C GLY A 27 -14.70 -10.89 -29.82
N GLY A 28 -13.87 -11.77 -30.41
CA GLY A 28 -12.42 -11.80 -30.29
C GLY A 28 -11.74 -10.50 -30.69
N PHE A 29 -10.60 -10.37 -30.12
CA PHE A 29 -9.32 -9.77 -30.50
C PHE A 29 -8.64 -9.28 -29.23
N GLY A 30 -7.45 -9.79 -28.97
CA GLY A 30 -6.57 -9.36 -27.89
C GLY A 30 -6.30 -7.86 -27.99
N GLY A 31 -7.07 -7.09 -27.26
CA GLY A 31 -6.78 -5.68 -27.04
C GLY A 31 -5.58 -5.58 -26.11
N PHE A 32 -4.45 -5.14 -26.62
CA PHE A 32 -3.40 -4.53 -25.81
C PHE A 32 -4.09 -3.49 -24.92
N GLN A 33 -4.16 -3.72 -23.60
CA GLN A 33 -4.45 -2.62 -22.68
C GLN A 33 -3.32 -1.60 -22.89
N GLN A 34 -3.64 -0.51 -23.61
CA GLN A 34 -2.74 0.62 -23.74
C GLN A 34 -2.40 1.05 -22.30
N GLN A 35 -1.13 0.88 -21.89
CA GLN A 35 -0.65 1.45 -20.63
C GLN A 35 -1.13 2.89 -20.57
N ALA A 36 -1.87 3.24 -19.53
CA ALA A 36 -2.41 4.58 -19.36
C ALA A 36 -1.24 5.56 -19.48
N LYS A 37 -1.23 6.36 -20.56
CA LYS A 37 -0.18 7.36 -20.76
C LYS A 37 -0.36 8.44 -19.71
N LEU A 38 0.54 8.47 -18.74
CA LEU A 38 0.59 9.53 -17.73
C LEU A 38 1.08 10.82 -18.39
N GLU A 39 0.47 11.94 -18.02
CA GLU A 39 0.96 13.26 -18.39
C GLU A 39 1.91 13.77 -17.32
N THR A 40 3.20 13.68 -17.60
CA THR A 40 4.29 14.02 -16.68
C THR A 40 5.22 15.06 -17.30
N SER A 41 5.83 15.90 -16.47
CA SER A 41 6.94 16.77 -16.91
C SER A 41 8.27 16.01 -16.93
N GLN A 42 8.45 15.09 -15.98
CA GLN A 42 9.62 14.23 -15.88
C GLN A 42 9.21 12.89 -15.28
N GLU A 43 9.92 11.82 -15.67
CA GLU A 43 9.80 10.50 -15.05
C GLU A 43 11.16 9.81 -14.99
N TRP A 44 11.33 8.99 -13.97
CA TRP A 44 12.50 8.12 -13.81
C TRP A 44 11.99 6.72 -13.50
N LYS A 45 12.55 5.75 -14.20
CA LYS A 45 12.24 4.34 -14.05
C LYS A 45 13.35 3.60 -13.33
N ASP A 46 12.99 2.57 -12.59
CA ASP A 46 13.92 1.65 -11.95
C ASP A 46 14.99 2.33 -11.08
N VAL A 47 14.62 3.43 -10.42
CA VAL A 47 15.52 4.14 -9.50
C VAL A 47 15.73 3.28 -8.26
N ASN A 48 16.94 2.82 -8.01
CA ASN A 48 17.26 2.04 -6.82
C ASN A 48 17.31 2.93 -5.57
N TYR A 49 16.45 2.64 -4.58
CA TYR A 49 16.33 3.41 -3.34
C TYR A 49 17.17 2.84 -2.18
N ALA A 50 17.69 1.63 -2.35
CA ALA A 50 18.44 0.92 -1.30
C ALA A 50 19.96 1.05 -1.46
N GLY A 51 20.42 1.39 -2.66
CA GLY A 51 21.86 1.45 -2.95
C GLY A 51 22.49 0.08 -3.21
N ASP A 52 21.66 -0.93 -3.48
CA ASP A 52 22.06 -2.27 -3.90
C ASP A 52 21.69 -2.53 -5.39
N ASP A 53 21.91 -3.71 -5.87
CA ASP A 53 21.63 -4.12 -7.26
C ASP A 53 20.29 -4.88 -7.42
N LYS A 54 19.43 -4.87 -6.41
CA LYS A 54 18.19 -5.66 -6.39
C LYS A 54 17.06 -4.95 -7.13
N ALA A 55 16.46 -5.60 -8.11
CA ALA A 55 15.32 -5.07 -8.86
C ALA A 55 14.09 -4.80 -7.97
N PHE A 56 13.92 -5.54 -6.89
CA PHE A 56 12.84 -5.32 -5.93
C PHE A 56 13.09 -4.13 -4.99
N HIS A 57 14.26 -3.51 -5.03
CA HIS A 57 14.56 -2.26 -4.34
C HIS A 57 14.58 -1.05 -5.28
N THR A 58 13.79 -1.10 -6.34
CA THR A 58 13.63 0.02 -7.28
C THR A 58 12.28 0.68 -7.16
N CYS A 59 12.21 1.95 -7.52
CA CYS A 59 10.95 2.69 -7.65
C CYS A 59 10.89 3.45 -8.98
N ASP A 60 9.67 3.72 -9.43
CA ASP A 60 9.40 4.68 -10.49
C ASP A 60 8.98 6.00 -9.88
N ILE A 61 9.45 7.10 -10.44
CA ILE A 61 9.16 8.46 -9.99
C ILE A 61 8.51 9.22 -11.13
N TYR A 62 7.38 9.89 -10.82
CA TYR A 62 6.63 10.68 -11.78
C TYR A 62 6.39 12.08 -11.23
N LEU A 63 6.71 13.11 -11.99
CA LEU A 63 6.38 14.49 -11.64
C LEU A 63 5.15 14.97 -12.43
N PRO A 64 4.28 15.80 -11.81
CA PRO A 64 3.16 16.42 -12.49
C PRO A 64 3.54 17.13 -13.79
N LYS A 65 2.61 17.21 -14.74
CA LYS A 65 2.80 17.93 -16.00
C LYS A 65 3.15 19.40 -15.77
N GLN A 66 2.49 20.04 -14.80
CA GLN A 66 2.78 21.43 -14.45
C GLN A 66 4.12 21.53 -13.70
N GLU A 67 5.10 22.20 -14.31
CA GLU A 67 6.39 22.40 -13.69
C GLU A 67 6.34 23.33 -12.48
N LYS A 68 7.05 22.92 -11.41
CA LYS A 68 7.23 23.66 -10.15
C LYS A 68 8.64 23.45 -9.63
N ALA A 69 9.05 24.32 -8.70
CA ALA A 69 10.35 24.18 -8.03
C ALA A 69 10.44 22.90 -7.18
N SER A 70 9.31 22.52 -6.53
CA SER A 70 9.18 21.27 -5.78
C SER A 70 7.73 20.81 -5.70
N TYR A 71 7.54 19.54 -5.38
CA TYR A 71 6.23 18.89 -5.33
C TYR A 71 6.06 18.11 -4.03
N PRO A 72 4.89 18.21 -3.35
CA PRO A 72 4.56 17.29 -2.28
C PRO A 72 4.52 15.86 -2.83
N VAL A 73 4.82 14.88 -2.00
CA VAL A 73 5.03 13.50 -2.45
C VAL A 73 3.96 12.58 -1.93
N VAL A 74 3.48 11.68 -2.80
CA VAL A 74 2.73 10.49 -2.40
C VAL A 74 3.48 9.25 -2.86
N ILE A 75 3.77 8.36 -1.93
CA ILE A 75 4.35 7.04 -2.22
C ILE A 75 3.18 6.08 -2.38
N HIS A 76 2.95 5.59 -3.61
CA HIS A 76 1.83 4.69 -3.91
C HIS A 76 2.29 3.25 -4.08
N ILE A 77 1.74 2.35 -3.25
CA ILE A 77 2.17 0.96 -3.09
C ILE A 77 1.12 0.03 -3.72
N TYR A 78 1.56 -0.84 -4.63
CA TYR A 78 0.68 -1.80 -5.31
C TYR A 78 0.17 -2.91 -4.39
N GLY A 79 -0.96 -3.52 -4.78
CA GLY A 79 -1.49 -4.73 -4.19
C GLY A 79 -0.98 -6.01 -4.87
N SER A 80 -0.68 -7.03 -4.08
CA SER A 80 -0.21 -8.34 -4.59
C SER A 80 -0.34 -9.47 -3.57
N ALA A 81 -1.11 -9.29 -2.50
CA ALA A 81 -1.10 -10.19 -1.34
C ALA A 81 0.33 -10.46 -0.82
N TRP A 82 1.22 -9.48 -0.94
CA TRP A 82 2.66 -9.53 -0.64
C TRP A 82 3.47 -10.57 -1.45
N PHE A 83 2.91 -11.17 -2.51
CA PHE A 83 3.61 -12.18 -3.32
C PHE A 83 4.45 -11.61 -4.45
N SER A 84 4.23 -10.36 -4.87
CA SER A 84 5.01 -9.74 -5.94
C SER A 84 6.11 -8.83 -5.39
N ASN A 85 7.24 -8.81 -6.09
CA ASN A 85 8.37 -7.93 -5.84
C ASN A 85 8.70 -7.02 -7.06
N SER A 86 7.80 -6.98 -8.07
CA SER A 86 8.05 -6.33 -9.36
C SER A 86 6.82 -5.70 -10.01
N SER A 87 5.81 -5.31 -9.20
CA SER A 87 4.51 -4.81 -9.71
C SER A 87 4.33 -3.29 -9.67
N LYS A 88 5.40 -2.50 -9.45
CA LYS A 88 5.30 -1.03 -9.43
C LYS A 88 4.73 -0.44 -10.72
N GLY A 89 4.93 -1.08 -11.86
CA GLY A 89 4.38 -0.68 -13.15
C GLY A 89 2.87 -0.93 -13.30
N ALA A 90 2.26 -1.70 -12.40
CA ALA A 90 0.82 -1.97 -12.32
C ALA A 90 0.16 -1.28 -11.12
N ALA A 91 0.84 -0.31 -10.49
CA ALA A 91 0.39 0.39 -9.29
C ALA A 91 -0.68 1.46 -9.63
N ASP A 92 -1.86 1.03 -10.08
CA ASP A 92 -3.03 1.91 -10.32
C ASP A 92 -2.70 3.19 -11.12
N LEU A 93 -1.82 3.07 -12.13
CA LEU A 93 -1.26 4.21 -12.87
C LEU A 93 -2.35 5.04 -13.56
N GLY A 94 -3.37 4.39 -14.14
CA GLY A 94 -4.46 5.05 -14.87
C GLY A 94 -5.51 5.70 -13.98
N THR A 95 -5.49 5.47 -12.68
CA THR A 95 -6.50 5.89 -11.71
C THR A 95 -5.88 6.72 -10.59
N ILE A 96 -5.45 6.11 -9.51
CA ILE A 96 -4.91 6.78 -8.31
C ILE A 96 -3.69 7.64 -8.66
N VAL A 97 -2.69 7.06 -9.35
CA VAL A 97 -1.46 7.78 -9.70
C VAL A 97 -1.77 8.98 -10.61
N LYS A 98 -2.61 8.79 -11.64
CA LYS A 98 -3.05 9.87 -12.52
C LYS A 98 -3.77 11.00 -11.75
N ALA A 99 -4.67 10.66 -10.83
CA ALA A 99 -5.39 11.64 -10.03
C ALA A 99 -4.43 12.47 -9.13
N LEU A 100 -3.46 11.82 -8.51
CA LEU A 100 -2.44 12.46 -7.69
C LEU A 100 -1.55 13.41 -8.51
N LEU A 101 -1.08 12.96 -9.68
CA LEU A 101 -0.30 13.79 -10.61
C LEU A 101 -1.08 15.03 -11.06
N ASN A 102 -2.35 14.86 -11.44
CA ASN A 102 -3.23 15.96 -11.84
C ASN A 102 -3.46 16.97 -10.69
N ALA A 103 -3.45 16.49 -9.45
CA ALA A 103 -3.55 17.32 -8.25
C ALA A 103 -2.22 18.01 -7.86
N GLY A 104 -1.13 17.73 -8.58
CA GLY A 104 0.16 18.38 -8.37
C GLY A 104 1.07 17.69 -7.35
N TYR A 105 0.85 16.42 -7.06
CA TYR A 105 1.73 15.58 -6.25
C TYR A 105 2.76 14.87 -7.12
N ALA A 106 4.02 14.83 -6.73
CA ALA A 106 4.96 13.85 -7.23
C ALA A 106 4.54 12.48 -6.71
N VAL A 107 4.61 11.46 -7.57
CA VAL A 107 4.25 10.09 -7.17
C VAL A 107 5.45 9.19 -7.30
N VAL A 108 5.73 8.43 -6.23
CA VAL A 108 6.78 7.42 -6.17
C VAL A 108 6.11 6.06 -6.04
N CYS A 109 6.34 5.17 -7.01
CA CYS A 109 5.80 3.81 -7.04
C CYS A 109 6.93 2.81 -6.77
N PRO A 110 7.09 2.30 -5.56
CA PRO A 110 8.15 1.35 -5.25
C PRO A 110 7.77 -0.09 -5.56
N ASN A 111 8.77 -0.90 -5.93
CA ASN A 111 8.79 -2.31 -5.62
C ASN A 111 9.18 -2.52 -4.15
N HIS A 112 8.91 -3.67 -3.61
CA HIS A 112 9.33 -4.11 -2.30
C HIS A 112 9.54 -5.63 -2.30
N ARG A 113 10.26 -6.17 -1.32
CA ARG A 113 10.41 -7.63 -1.17
C ARG A 113 9.06 -8.31 -1.04
N SER A 114 8.91 -9.42 -1.74
CA SER A 114 7.77 -10.32 -1.54
C SER A 114 7.94 -11.18 -0.29
N SER A 115 6.87 -11.85 0.12
CA SER A 115 6.90 -12.87 1.18
C SER A 115 7.79 -14.08 0.84
N MET A 116 8.16 -14.23 -0.44
CA MET A 116 9.08 -15.27 -0.91
C MET A 116 10.55 -14.82 -0.84
N ASP A 117 10.82 -13.50 -0.92
CA ASP A 117 12.16 -12.96 -0.77
C ASP A 117 12.55 -12.84 0.70
N ALA A 118 11.63 -12.36 1.53
CA ALA A 118 11.83 -12.20 2.97
C ALA A 118 10.49 -12.16 3.72
N LYS A 119 10.52 -12.57 4.99
CA LYS A 119 9.34 -12.55 5.88
C LYS A 119 9.15 -11.15 6.49
N TRP A 120 7.97 -10.90 7.04
CA TRP A 120 7.70 -9.72 7.84
C TRP A 120 8.77 -9.57 8.96
N PRO A 121 9.33 -8.38 9.19
CA PRO A 121 8.90 -7.05 8.73
C PRO A 121 9.65 -6.49 7.50
N ALA A 122 10.23 -7.32 6.65
CA ALA A 122 11.03 -6.86 5.50
C ALA A 122 10.29 -5.87 4.60
N GLN A 123 8.99 -6.07 4.38
CA GLN A 123 8.16 -5.24 3.51
C GLN A 123 8.02 -3.81 4.04
N ILE A 124 7.82 -3.65 5.36
CA ILE A 124 7.75 -2.31 5.95
C ILE A 124 9.12 -1.64 5.99
N HIS A 125 10.22 -2.39 6.15
CA HIS A 125 11.57 -1.85 6.04
C HIS A 125 11.83 -1.24 4.66
N ASP A 126 11.33 -1.86 3.60
CA ASP A 126 11.47 -1.37 2.24
C ASP A 126 10.69 -0.05 2.06
N ILE A 127 9.45 0.01 2.53
CA ILE A 127 8.66 1.25 2.48
C ILE A 127 9.31 2.37 3.32
N ARG A 128 9.85 2.04 4.50
CA ARG A 128 10.62 3.00 5.31
C ARG A 128 11.84 3.51 4.57
N ALA A 129 12.57 2.63 3.87
CA ALA A 129 13.71 3.02 3.05
C ALA A 129 13.31 3.97 1.91
N VAL A 130 12.16 3.72 1.25
CA VAL A 130 11.61 4.63 0.23
C VAL A 130 11.27 6.01 0.82
N ILE A 131 10.64 6.07 1.99
CA ILE A 131 10.32 7.35 2.65
C ILE A 131 11.61 8.13 2.97
N ARG A 132 12.64 7.45 3.48
CA ARG A 132 13.95 8.06 3.75
C ARG A 132 14.67 8.50 2.47
N PHE A 133 14.60 7.68 1.41
CA PHE A 133 15.12 8.01 0.08
C PHE A 133 14.48 9.29 -0.49
N VAL A 134 13.16 9.43 -0.38
CA VAL A 134 12.44 10.65 -0.81
C VAL A 134 12.99 11.89 -0.09
N ARG A 135 13.32 11.79 1.19
CA ARG A 135 13.93 12.92 1.94
C ARG A 135 15.37 13.18 1.51
N GLY A 136 16.18 12.14 1.43
CA GLY A 136 17.61 12.25 1.09
C GLY A 136 17.86 12.74 -0.33
N GLU A 137 17.00 12.37 -1.27
CA GLU A 137 17.12 12.75 -2.68
C GLU A 137 16.20 13.92 -3.10
N ALA A 138 15.66 14.65 -2.14
CA ALA A 138 14.66 15.70 -2.36
C ALA A 138 15.08 16.73 -3.41
N LYS A 139 16.32 17.20 -3.36
CA LYS A 139 16.85 18.18 -4.31
C LYS A 139 16.90 17.63 -5.74
N LYS A 140 17.32 16.38 -5.89
CA LYS A 140 17.50 15.74 -7.20
C LYS A 140 16.18 15.55 -7.93
N TYR A 141 15.14 15.10 -7.21
CA TYR A 141 13.83 14.79 -7.79
C TYR A 141 12.78 15.87 -7.53
N LYS A 142 13.17 17.06 -7.07
CA LYS A 142 12.28 18.19 -6.78
C LYS A 142 11.17 17.83 -5.77
N PHE A 143 11.45 17.04 -4.75
CA PHE A 143 10.48 16.69 -3.72
C PHE A 143 10.37 17.79 -2.65
N ASP A 144 9.14 18.14 -2.29
CA ASP A 144 8.82 18.95 -1.11
C ASP A 144 8.58 18.00 0.07
N THR A 145 9.59 17.81 0.89
CA THR A 145 9.58 16.89 2.02
C THR A 145 8.80 17.41 3.24
N SER A 146 8.24 18.60 3.16
CA SER A 146 7.30 19.11 4.18
C SER A 146 5.99 18.31 4.16
N PHE A 147 5.67 17.65 3.04
CA PHE A 147 4.51 16.77 2.91
C PHE A 147 4.87 15.49 2.15
N ILE A 148 4.88 14.39 2.88
CA ILE A 148 5.03 13.03 2.33
C ILE A 148 3.85 12.21 2.84
N ALA A 149 3.07 11.63 1.94
CA ALA A 149 2.00 10.70 2.27
C ALA A 149 2.26 9.32 1.65
N THR A 150 1.63 8.30 2.21
CA THR A 150 1.53 6.98 1.59
C THR A 150 0.14 6.75 1.05
N SER A 151 0.02 5.94 0.03
CA SER A 151 -1.23 5.42 -0.53
C SER A 151 -0.98 3.99 -0.97
N GLY A 152 -1.99 3.15 -0.99
CA GLY A 152 -1.83 1.81 -1.54
C GLY A 152 -3.13 1.06 -1.65
N PHE A 153 -3.11 0.02 -2.48
CA PHE A 153 -4.24 -0.86 -2.72
C PHE A 153 -3.98 -2.26 -2.14
N SER A 154 -4.99 -2.90 -1.52
CA SER A 154 -4.89 -4.28 -1.00
C SER A 154 -3.70 -4.42 -0.03
N SER A 155 -2.76 -5.34 -0.26
CA SER A 155 -1.52 -5.44 0.53
C SER A 155 -0.68 -4.15 0.54
N GLY A 156 -0.78 -3.31 -0.50
CA GLY A 156 -0.20 -1.96 -0.51
C GLY A 156 -0.97 -1.00 0.42
N GLY A 157 -2.30 -1.11 0.51
CA GLY A 157 -3.14 -0.40 1.48
C GLY A 157 -2.75 -0.75 2.91
N HIS A 158 -2.54 -2.04 3.17
CA HIS A 158 -1.98 -2.52 4.44
C HIS A 158 -0.62 -1.85 4.75
N LEU A 159 0.35 -1.89 3.82
CA LEU A 159 1.66 -1.28 4.06
C LEU A 159 1.59 0.24 4.24
N SER A 160 0.68 0.92 3.52
CA SER A 160 0.38 2.34 3.72
C SER A 160 -0.16 2.61 5.13
N SER A 161 -1.12 1.81 5.59
CA SER A 161 -1.74 1.91 6.90
C SER A 161 -0.74 1.61 8.03
N VAL A 162 0.10 0.58 7.89
CA VAL A 162 1.16 0.29 8.87
C VAL A 162 2.20 1.41 8.89
N ALA A 163 2.62 1.94 7.73
CA ALA A 163 3.57 3.06 7.69
C ALA A 163 3.05 4.29 8.44
N ALA A 164 1.73 4.55 8.38
CA ALA A 164 1.09 5.65 9.09
C ALA A 164 0.92 5.36 10.60
N THR A 165 0.37 4.20 10.95
CA THR A 165 0.07 3.88 12.36
C THR A 165 1.33 3.62 13.20
N THR A 166 2.44 3.25 12.55
CA THR A 166 3.75 3.11 13.18
C THR A 166 4.69 4.28 12.90
N SER A 167 4.15 5.44 12.45
CA SER A 167 4.95 6.62 12.16
C SER A 167 5.73 7.09 13.39
N GLY A 168 7.07 7.16 13.26
CA GLY A 168 7.97 7.48 14.36
C GLY A 168 8.29 6.35 15.33
N VAL A 169 7.69 5.17 15.16
CA VAL A 169 8.03 3.97 15.95
C VAL A 169 9.12 3.19 15.23
N LYS A 170 10.27 3.03 15.88
CA LYS A 170 11.41 2.26 15.31
C LYS A 170 11.37 0.81 15.75
N GLN A 171 11.30 0.59 17.04
CA GLN A 171 11.22 -0.74 17.64
C GLN A 171 10.10 -0.76 18.67
N THR A 172 9.43 -1.87 18.80
CA THR A 172 8.38 -2.05 19.79
C THR A 172 8.22 -3.53 20.17
N LYS A 173 7.46 -3.78 21.23
CA LYS A 173 7.07 -5.12 21.63
C LYS A 173 5.59 -5.31 21.45
N VAL A 174 5.21 -6.39 20.78
CA VAL A 174 3.82 -6.79 20.55
C VAL A 174 3.58 -8.15 21.21
N GLY A 175 2.98 -8.14 22.40
CA GLY A 175 2.88 -9.34 23.21
C GLY A 175 4.27 -9.93 23.51
N THR A 176 4.56 -11.09 22.95
CA THR A 176 5.85 -11.80 23.11
C THR A 176 6.88 -11.46 22.03
N VAL A 177 6.48 -10.72 20.97
CA VAL A 177 7.32 -10.44 19.79
C VAL A 177 8.01 -9.09 19.94
N ASP A 178 9.33 -9.06 19.93
CA ASP A 178 10.13 -7.85 19.73
C ASP A 178 10.26 -7.62 18.22
N ILE A 179 9.87 -6.43 17.73
CA ILE A 179 9.84 -6.12 16.30
C ILE A 179 10.56 -4.81 15.99
N ASP A 180 11.47 -4.85 15.03
CA ASP A 180 12.03 -3.68 14.37
C ASP A 180 11.14 -3.30 13.20
N LEU A 181 10.55 -2.11 13.23
CA LEU A 181 9.69 -1.58 12.19
C LEU A 181 10.40 -0.56 11.30
N GLU A 182 11.62 -0.15 11.65
CA GLU A 182 12.38 0.85 10.91
C GLU A 182 13.35 0.24 9.89
N GLY A 183 14.08 -0.78 10.28
CA GLY A 183 15.14 -1.34 9.48
C GLY A 183 16.28 -0.35 9.20
N ASN A 184 17.30 -0.83 8.52
CA ASN A 184 18.50 -0.06 8.18
C ASN A 184 18.82 -0.07 6.68
N LEU A 185 17.83 -0.39 5.83
CA LEU A 185 18.02 -0.46 4.38
C LEU A 185 18.26 0.93 3.77
N GLY A 186 19.20 1.02 2.83
CA GLY A 186 19.50 2.22 2.06
C GLY A 186 20.50 3.18 2.71
N ALA A 187 20.89 4.20 1.95
CA ALA A 187 21.93 5.16 2.38
C ALA A 187 21.42 6.20 3.40
N TYR A 188 20.10 6.43 3.45
CA TYR A 188 19.50 7.55 4.18
C TYR A 188 18.95 7.15 5.56
N THR A 189 19.63 6.26 6.27
CA THR A 189 19.17 5.71 7.57
C THR A 189 19.04 6.75 8.70
N LYS A 190 19.60 7.95 8.51
CA LYS A 190 19.48 9.07 9.45
C LYS A 190 18.26 9.96 9.19
N GLU A 191 17.66 9.86 8.00
CA GLU A 191 16.44 10.58 7.67
C GLU A 191 15.23 10.00 8.40
N ALA A 192 14.22 10.86 8.65
CA ALA A 192 12.97 10.39 9.23
C ALA A 192 12.18 9.54 8.23
N SER A 193 11.54 8.47 8.72
CA SER A 193 10.62 7.64 7.94
C SER A 193 9.14 7.91 8.26
N THR A 194 8.85 9.10 8.82
CA THR A 194 7.49 9.53 9.17
C THR A 194 6.73 10.01 7.94
N VAL A 195 5.40 9.89 7.98
CA VAL A 195 4.49 10.40 6.95
C VAL A 195 3.47 11.37 7.53
N ASN A 196 2.94 12.26 6.68
CA ASN A 196 1.97 13.30 7.05
C ASN A 196 0.52 12.84 6.90
N ALA A 197 0.26 11.86 6.04
CA ALA A 197 -1.05 11.26 5.80
C ALA A 197 -0.92 9.87 5.19
N ALA A 198 -2.02 9.12 5.21
CA ALA A 198 -2.12 7.86 4.45
C ALA A 198 -3.48 7.70 3.78
N CYS A 199 -3.49 6.97 2.66
CA CYS A 199 -4.70 6.53 1.96
C CYS A 199 -4.68 5.00 1.90
N ASP A 200 -5.73 4.40 2.40
CA ASP A 200 -5.95 2.95 2.39
C ASP A 200 -7.05 2.61 1.40
N TRP A 201 -6.73 1.82 0.37
CA TRP A 201 -7.68 1.30 -0.60
C TRP A 201 -7.80 -0.21 -0.43
N SER A 202 -8.88 -0.68 0.22
CA SER A 202 -9.18 -2.09 0.47
C SER A 202 -8.02 -2.87 1.15
N GLY A 203 -7.30 -2.23 2.07
CA GLY A 203 -6.21 -2.88 2.81
C GLY A 203 -6.73 -3.79 3.94
N PRO A 204 -6.13 -4.97 4.14
CA PRO A 204 -6.34 -5.73 5.36
C PRO A 204 -5.57 -5.05 6.50
N VAL A 205 -6.23 -4.71 7.59
CA VAL A 205 -5.66 -3.86 8.66
C VAL A 205 -5.63 -4.52 10.03
N ASP A 206 -6.43 -5.56 10.22
CA ASP A 206 -6.39 -6.43 11.39
C ASP A 206 -6.28 -7.89 10.94
N LEU A 207 -5.05 -8.40 10.91
CA LEU A 207 -4.75 -9.74 10.39
C LEU A 207 -5.14 -10.85 11.38
N THR A 208 -5.57 -10.46 12.58
CA THR A 208 -6.13 -11.41 13.56
C THR A 208 -7.62 -11.65 13.36
N ALA A 209 -8.28 -10.86 12.50
CA ALA A 209 -9.72 -10.86 12.29
C ALA A 209 -10.10 -10.81 10.79
N MET A 210 -9.38 -11.54 9.93
CA MET A 210 -9.68 -11.60 8.49
C MET A 210 -10.99 -12.32 8.16
N ASP A 211 -11.57 -13.05 9.10
CA ASP A 211 -12.87 -13.75 8.99
C ASP A 211 -14.06 -12.91 9.48
N CYS A 212 -13.87 -11.59 9.68
CA CYS A 212 -14.89 -10.71 10.24
C CYS A 212 -16.10 -10.46 9.33
N GLY A 213 -16.14 -10.99 8.11
CA GLY A 213 -17.23 -10.81 7.14
C GLY A 213 -17.25 -11.85 6.05
N GLU A 214 -18.05 -11.59 5.00
CA GLU A 214 -18.17 -12.44 3.82
C GLU A 214 -16.99 -12.21 2.86
N GLY A 215 -15.78 -12.46 3.30
CA GLY A 215 -14.60 -12.43 2.44
C GLY A 215 -14.15 -13.82 2.02
N MET A 216 -13.06 -13.88 1.28
CA MET A 216 -12.41 -15.13 0.95
C MET A 216 -11.95 -15.81 2.25
N LYS A 217 -12.59 -16.91 2.63
CA LYS A 217 -12.11 -17.73 3.74
C LYS A 217 -10.80 -18.33 3.33
N MET A 218 -9.72 -17.79 3.84
CA MET A 218 -8.40 -18.30 3.60
C MET A 218 -8.25 -19.65 4.27
N GLY A 219 -7.97 -20.66 3.46
CA GLY A 219 -7.65 -21.99 3.95
C GLY A 219 -6.26 -22.08 4.56
N GLU A 220 -5.73 -23.26 4.70
CA GLU A 220 -4.33 -23.46 5.10
C GLU A 220 -3.37 -22.75 4.14
N ASN A 221 -2.36 -22.04 4.68
CA ASN A 221 -1.36 -21.24 3.97
C ASN A 221 -1.94 -19.98 3.31
N SER A 222 -2.70 -19.21 4.07
CA SER A 222 -3.11 -17.85 3.67
C SER A 222 -1.89 -16.96 3.32
N PRO A 223 -2.08 -15.87 2.57
CA PRO A 223 -0.98 -14.93 2.30
C PRO A 223 -0.28 -14.44 3.56
N GLU A 224 -1.02 -14.22 4.65
CA GLU A 224 -0.52 -13.84 5.95
C GLU A 224 0.35 -14.93 6.58
N ASP A 225 -0.11 -16.19 6.50
CA ASP A 225 0.65 -17.36 6.97
C ASP A 225 2.00 -17.43 6.27
N VAL A 226 2.01 -17.22 4.94
CA VAL A 226 3.24 -17.22 4.14
C VAL A 226 4.14 -16.04 4.50
N LEU A 227 3.56 -14.85 4.68
CA LEU A 227 4.30 -13.64 5.03
C LEU A 227 4.98 -13.74 6.40
N LEU A 228 4.29 -14.34 7.38
CA LEU A 228 4.78 -14.49 8.75
C LEU A 228 5.58 -15.80 8.97
N ASP A 229 5.55 -16.73 8.01
CA ASP A 229 6.03 -18.11 8.19
C ASP A 229 5.43 -18.76 9.44
N SER A 230 4.14 -18.54 9.67
CA SER A 230 3.43 -18.95 10.87
C SER A 230 1.93 -19.03 10.65
N LYS A 231 1.18 -19.54 11.64
CA LYS A 231 -0.28 -19.57 11.66
C LYS A 231 -0.81 -18.76 12.84
N LEU A 232 -1.95 -18.08 12.63
CA LEU A 232 -2.60 -17.27 13.67
C LEU A 232 -2.84 -18.06 14.96
N SER A 233 -3.27 -19.33 14.84
CA SER A 233 -3.54 -20.21 16.00
C SER A 233 -2.29 -20.55 16.82
N LYS A 234 -1.10 -20.40 16.25
CA LYS A 234 0.18 -20.71 16.91
C LYS A 234 0.88 -19.48 17.46
N GLU A 235 0.90 -18.39 16.68
CA GLU A 235 1.66 -17.19 17.00
C GLU A 235 0.82 -15.91 16.81
N PRO A 236 -0.26 -15.72 17.58
CA PRO A 236 -1.18 -14.59 17.40
C PRO A 236 -0.48 -13.22 17.55
N ASP A 237 0.60 -13.13 18.34
CA ASP A 237 1.30 -11.86 18.51
C ASP A 237 2.11 -11.45 17.25
N LYS A 238 2.54 -12.41 16.42
CA LYS A 238 3.10 -12.09 15.10
C LYS A 238 2.03 -11.45 14.20
N TYR A 239 0.80 -11.96 14.21
CA TYR A 239 -0.31 -11.40 13.44
C TYR A 239 -0.70 -9.99 13.93
N LYS A 240 -0.70 -9.77 15.26
CA LYS A 240 -0.86 -8.43 15.82
C LYS A 240 0.26 -7.49 15.36
N SER A 241 1.52 -7.98 15.29
CA SER A 241 2.65 -7.17 14.84
C SER A 241 2.55 -6.73 13.37
N LEU A 242 1.79 -7.45 12.57
CA LEU A 242 1.46 -7.13 11.18
C LEU A 242 0.23 -6.22 11.07
N SER A 243 -0.60 -6.10 12.11
CA SER A 243 -1.90 -5.42 12.08
C SER A 243 -1.76 -3.92 12.34
N ALA A 244 -2.14 -3.07 11.37
CA ALA A 244 -2.15 -1.61 11.52
C ALA A 244 -3.04 -1.16 12.69
N THR A 245 -4.16 -1.86 12.93
CA THR A 245 -5.09 -1.58 14.02
C THR A 245 -4.44 -1.68 15.40
N TYR A 246 -3.42 -2.50 15.57
CA TYR A 246 -2.72 -2.65 16.86
C TYR A 246 -1.96 -1.38 17.27
N TYR A 247 -1.47 -0.59 16.31
CA TYR A 247 -0.67 0.60 16.54
C TYR A 247 -1.46 1.89 16.56
N VAL A 248 -2.79 1.83 16.40
CA VAL A 248 -3.65 3.02 16.39
C VAL A 248 -3.54 3.78 17.71
N ASN A 249 -3.20 5.06 17.62
CA ASN A 249 -3.13 5.97 18.75
C ASN A 249 -3.33 7.43 18.28
N LYS A 250 -3.62 8.35 19.20
CA LYS A 250 -3.94 9.76 18.89
C LYS A 250 -2.83 10.55 18.19
N LYS A 251 -1.61 10.03 18.10
CA LYS A 251 -0.49 10.69 17.42
C LYS A 251 -0.34 10.24 15.97
N ASN A 252 -1.14 9.27 15.53
CA ASN A 252 -1.08 8.84 14.14
C ASN A 252 -1.47 9.99 13.20
N PRO A 253 -0.86 10.08 12.03
CA PRO A 253 -1.23 11.06 11.03
C PRO A 253 -2.65 10.80 10.51
N PRO A 254 -3.29 11.80 9.88
CA PRO A 254 -4.59 11.64 9.23
C PRO A 254 -4.62 10.48 8.23
N ILE A 255 -5.70 9.71 8.21
CA ILE A 255 -5.87 8.54 7.33
C ILE A 255 -7.25 8.60 6.65
N ILE A 256 -7.28 8.39 5.31
CA ILE A 256 -8.52 8.18 4.56
C ILE A 256 -8.61 6.73 4.09
N ILE A 257 -9.81 6.16 4.17
CA ILE A 257 -10.09 4.76 3.87
C ILE A 257 -11.13 4.67 2.75
N PHE A 258 -10.87 3.81 1.75
CA PHE A 258 -11.83 3.42 0.71
C PHE A 258 -11.97 1.90 0.71
N HIS A 259 -13.19 1.40 0.87
CA HIS A 259 -13.43 -0.05 0.88
C HIS A 259 -14.73 -0.39 0.19
N GLY A 260 -14.72 -1.43 -0.65
CA GLY A 260 -15.92 -1.93 -1.31
C GLY A 260 -16.77 -2.79 -0.38
N GLU A 261 -18.08 -2.57 -0.33
CA GLU A 261 -18.96 -3.39 0.52
C GLU A 261 -19.17 -4.81 -0.04
N LYS A 262 -18.90 -5.01 -1.34
CA LYS A 262 -18.90 -6.32 -2.01
C LYS A 262 -17.48 -6.88 -2.23
N ASP A 263 -16.50 -6.41 -1.46
CA ASP A 263 -15.13 -6.92 -1.53
C ASP A 263 -15.10 -8.38 -1.00
N ASN A 264 -14.83 -9.31 -1.92
CA ASN A 264 -14.78 -10.74 -1.66
C ASN A 264 -13.35 -11.26 -1.41
N VAL A 265 -12.36 -10.39 -1.38
CA VAL A 265 -10.94 -10.73 -1.09
C VAL A 265 -10.57 -10.25 0.31
N VAL A 266 -10.68 -8.94 0.54
CA VAL A 266 -10.49 -8.33 1.86
C VAL A 266 -11.86 -7.86 2.34
N PRO A 267 -12.48 -8.49 3.35
CA PRO A 267 -13.84 -8.17 3.75
C PRO A 267 -13.96 -6.72 4.25
N CYS A 268 -15.04 -6.04 3.87
CA CYS A 268 -15.27 -4.62 4.17
C CYS A 268 -15.23 -4.28 5.66
N CYS A 269 -15.50 -5.24 6.54
CA CYS A 269 -15.36 -5.09 7.99
C CYS A 269 -13.94 -4.69 8.40
N GLN A 270 -12.91 -5.01 7.63
CA GLN A 270 -11.54 -4.55 7.88
C GLN A 270 -11.46 -3.02 7.84
N GLY A 271 -11.96 -2.40 6.77
CA GLY A 271 -12.01 -0.94 6.67
C GLY A 271 -12.90 -0.29 7.72
N LYS A 272 -14.06 -0.90 8.04
CA LYS A 272 -14.98 -0.42 9.08
C LYS A 272 -14.34 -0.44 10.46
N MET A 273 -13.71 -1.54 10.86
CA MET A 273 -12.97 -1.65 12.13
C MET A 273 -11.83 -0.65 12.23
N PHE A 274 -11.10 -0.42 11.13
CA PHE A 274 -10.02 0.54 11.13
C PHE A 274 -10.53 1.96 11.35
N TYR A 275 -11.56 2.35 10.60
CA TYR A 275 -12.22 3.64 10.76
C TYR A 275 -12.70 3.89 12.19
N GLU A 276 -13.45 2.94 12.76
CA GLU A 276 -13.96 3.04 14.14
C GLU A 276 -12.82 3.20 15.15
N LYS A 277 -11.75 2.44 15.00
CA LYS A 277 -10.61 2.49 15.90
C LYS A 277 -9.83 3.81 15.80
N LEU A 278 -9.67 4.34 14.59
CA LEU A 278 -9.05 5.66 14.36
C LEU A 278 -9.89 6.79 14.96
N VAL A 279 -11.22 6.75 14.76
CA VAL A 279 -12.15 7.72 15.36
C VAL A 279 -12.09 7.66 16.89
N ALA A 280 -12.15 6.46 17.47
CA ALA A 280 -12.07 6.28 18.91
C ALA A 280 -10.75 6.79 19.53
N ALA A 281 -9.65 6.71 18.76
CA ALA A 281 -8.35 7.25 19.16
C ALA A 281 -8.21 8.78 18.95
N GLY A 282 -9.19 9.44 18.32
CA GLY A 282 -9.16 10.86 18.00
C GLY A 282 -8.25 11.21 16.83
N VAL A 283 -7.97 10.26 15.93
CA VAL A 283 -7.22 10.51 14.69
C VAL A 283 -8.15 11.15 13.67
N LYS A 284 -7.71 12.21 12.98
CA LYS A 284 -8.44 12.78 11.85
C LYS A 284 -8.54 11.71 10.75
N THR A 285 -9.77 11.22 10.50
CA THR A 285 -9.99 10.17 9.53
C THR A 285 -11.28 10.38 8.75
N GLU A 286 -11.29 9.94 7.50
CA GLU A 286 -12.45 9.86 6.62
C GLU A 286 -12.55 8.44 6.05
N ALA A 287 -13.75 7.98 5.76
CA ALA A 287 -13.96 6.70 5.11
C ALA A 287 -15.06 6.79 4.04
N THR A 288 -14.88 6.04 2.96
CA THR A 288 -15.90 5.82 1.94
C THR A 288 -16.07 4.32 1.74
N PHE A 289 -17.25 3.81 2.12
CA PHE A 289 -17.65 2.43 1.85
C PHE A 289 -18.51 2.43 0.60
N VAL A 290 -18.05 1.75 -0.45
CA VAL A 290 -18.68 1.78 -1.77
C VAL A 290 -19.66 0.62 -1.89
N PRO A 291 -21.01 0.84 -1.94
CA PRO A 291 -22.00 -0.24 -1.83
C PRO A 291 -21.85 -1.33 -2.89
N GLU A 292 -21.53 -0.97 -4.13
CA GLU A 292 -21.34 -1.91 -5.24
C GLU A 292 -19.86 -2.18 -5.54
N GLY A 293 -18.95 -1.63 -4.73
CA GLY A 293 -17.51 -1.80 -4.89
C GLY A 293 -17.04 -3.20 -4.48
N GLY A 294 -16.25 -3.83 -5.34
CA GLY A 294 -15.51 -5.06 -5.03
C GLY A 294 -14.06 -4.77 -4.67
N HIS A 295 -13.20 -5.79 -4.72
CA HIS A 295 -11.76 -5.63 -4.51
C HIS A 295 -11.11 -4.87 -5.68
N GLY A 296 -11.04 -3.54 -5.58
CA GLY A 296 -10.59 -2.63 -6.64
C GLY A 296 -11.66 -2.31 -7.68
N MET A 297 -12.53 -3.24 -8.01
CA MET A 297 -13.57 -3.03 -9.01
C MET A 297 -14.64 -2.05 -8.51
N GLY A 298 -14.94 -0.99 -9.31
CA GLY A 298 -15.92 0.03 -8.94
C GLY A 298 -15.42 1.03 -7.89
N MET A 299 -14.17 0.90 -7.42
CA MET A 299 -13.61 1.72 -6.35
C MET A 299 -13.09 3.08 -6.83
N TYR A 300 -12.56 3.13 -8.05
CA TYR A 300 -11.80 4.27 -8.57
C TYR A 300 -12.67 5.24 -9.38
N SER A 301 -13.87 5.56 -8.90
CA SER A 301 -14.70 6.60 -9.49
C SER A 301 -14.01 7.97 -9.38
N GLU A 302 -14.33 8.89 -10.29
CA GLU A 302 -13.83 10.27 -10.23
C GLU A 302 -14.13 10.92 -8.87
N GLU A 303 -15.33 10.67 -8.32
CA GLU A 303 -15.72 11.15 -6.98
C GLU A 303 -14.80 10.64 -5.88
N ASN A 304 -14.50 9.33 -5.86
CA ASN A 304 -13.62 8.75 -4.82
C ASN A 304 -12.18 9.23 -4.95
N LEU A 305 -11.68 9.33 -6.18
CA LEU A 305 -10.35 9.89 -6.46
C LEU A 305 -10.27 11.35 -6.03
N GLN A 306 -11.34 12.14 -6.27
CA GLN A 306 -11.39 13.52 -5.82
C GLN A 306 -11.48 13.65 -4.29
N LYS A 307 -12.22 12.75 -3.61
CA LYS A 307 -12.23 12.70 -2.13
C LYS A 307 -10.83 12.47 -1.56
N MET A 308 -10.07 11.52 -2.14
CA MET A 308 -8.67 11.30 -1.76
C MET A 308 -7.83 12.57 -1.91
N VAL A 309 -7.93 13.23 -3.08
CA VAL A 309 -7.18 14.45 -3.36
C VAL A 309 -7.56 15.57 -2.40
N ASN A 310 -8.86 15.78 -2.15
CA ASN A 310 -9.35 16.79 -1.23
C ASN A 310 -8.87 16.55 0.21
N PHE A 311 -8.89 15.30 0.66
CA PHE A 311 -8.38 14.93 1.98
C PHE A 311 -6.89 15.27 2.11
N LEU A 312 -6.06 14.86 1.15
CA LEU A 312 -4.62 15.14 1.16
C LEU A 312 -4.34 16.66 1.13
N ASN A 313 -5.07 17.41 0.30
CA ASN A 313 -4.98 18.87 0.26
C ASN A 313 -5.39 19.50 1.60
N GLY A 314 -6.46 19.02 2.22
CA GLY A 314 -6.94 19.49 3.53
C GLY A 314 -5.97 19.18 4.68
N VAL A 315 -5.22 18.07 4.62
CA VAL A 315 -4.14 17.78 5.58
C VAL A 315 -2.94 18.69 5.35
N ARG A 316 -2.65 19.01 4.11
CA ARG A 316 -1.53 19.86 3.71
C ARG A 316 -1.79 21.34 3.97
N GLY A 317 -3.03 21.74 4.29
CA GLY A 317 -3.41 23.15 4.51
C GLY A 317 -3.59 23.94 3.24
N LYS A 318 -4.11 23.33 2.18
CA LYS A 318 -4.45 23.94 0.90
C LYS A 318 -5.94 23.89 0.61
#